data_c6726500fe726604e4b9aed4d806998d
#
_entry.id   c6726500fe726604e4b9aed4d806998d
#
_cell.length_a   1.000
_cell.length_b   1.000
_cell.length_c   1.000
_cell.angle_alpha   90.00
_cell.angle_beta   90.00
_cell.angle_gamma   90.00
#
_symmetry.space_group_name_H-M   'P 1'
#
loop_
_entity.id
_entity.type
_entity.pdbx_description
1 polymer ?
#
loop_
_entity_poly.entity_id
_entity_poly.type
_entity_poly.pdbx_seq_one_letter_code
_entity_poly.pdbx_strand_id
1 'polypeptide(L)'
;LGGSGVAGLETDGVNTIGLKLDLGQLVVEESSYLFASYCKLLKPMKPWSTIWIINSPIIGKRRISPKSHPGDGWLDVVEFSLSFRQSLKAYKRSSTGDHLPHPQIKTSKKRTFMINSNRKRKIVIDGKKIGFGKELSISIIPHAIGVVLL
;
A
#
# COMPACT_ATOMS: atom_id res chain seq x y z
N LEU A 1 -16.23 7.14 -2.48
CA LEU A 1 -16.20 5.68 -2.58
C LEU A 1 -16.57 5.27 -4.01
N GLY A 2 -15.64 5.38 -4.93
CA GLY A 2 -15.78 4.95 -6.31
C GLY A 2 -15.13 3.57 -6.49
N GLY A 3 -15.81 2.51 -6.10
CA GLY A 3 -15.40 1.16 -6.36
C GLY A 3 -16.39 0.51 -7.31
N SER A 4 -15.96 0.17 -8.52
CA SER A 4 -16.68 -0.75 -9.40
C SER A 4 -16.65 -2.14 -8.77
N GLY A 5 -17.70 -2.53 -8.06
CA GLY A 5 -17.77 -3.85 -7.44
C GLY A 5 -18.73 -3.96 -6.27
N VAL A 6 -19.85 -3.23 -6.33
CA VAL A 6 -20.96 -3.47 -5.41
C VAL A 6 -21.74 -4.67 -5.96
N ALA A 7 -21.50 -5.85 -5.39
CA ALA A 7 -22.38 -7.00 -5.59
C ALA A 7 -23.43 -6.98 -4.47
N GLY A 8 -24.69 -6.76 -4.81
CA GLY A 8 -25.79 -6.95 -3.87
C GLY A 8 -25.88 -8.43 -3.48
N LEU A 9 -25.74 -8.73 -2.20
CA LEU A 9 -26.11 -10.02 -1.64
C LEU A 9 -27.51 -9.87 -1.06
N GLU A 10 -28.50 -10.47 -1.71
CA GLU A 10 -29.83 -10.59 -1.12
C GLU A 10 -29.80 -11.64 -0.01
N THR A 11 -29.97 -11.21 1.22
CA THR A 11 -30.24 -12.09 2.35
C THR A 11 -31.54 -11.63 3.00
N ASP A 12 -32.58 -12.44 2.89
CA ASP A 12 -33.84 -12.36 3.65
C ASP A 12 -34.45 -10.94 3.86
N GLY A 13 -34.66 -10.20 2.76
CA GLY A 13 -35.41 -8.95 2.79
C GLY A 13 -34.65 -7.74 3.37
N VAL A 14 -33.38 -7.89 3.70
CA VAL A 14 -32.48 -6.77 4.07
C VAL A 14 -31.56 -6.48 2.90
N ASN A 15 -31.61 -5.27 2.35
CA ASN A 15 -30.65 -4.80 1.33
C ASN A 15 -29.26 -4.69 1.95
N THR A 16 -28.44 -5.69 1.81
CA THR A 16 -27.05 -5.70 2.25
C THR A 16 -26.14 -5.27 1.10
N ILE A 17 -25.33 -4.25 1.34
CA ILE A 17 -24.29 -3.82 0.40
C ILE A 17 -23.01 -4.59 0.70
N GLY A 18 -22.63 -5.49 -0.21
CA GLY A 18 -21.36 -6.19 -0.13
C GLY A 18 -20.25 -5.40 -0.85
N LEU A 19 -19.19 -5.06 -0.14
CA LEU A 19 -17.96 -4.49 -0.70
C LEU A 19 -16.92 -5.59 -0.80
N LYS A 20 -16.32 -5.76 -1.98
CA LYS A 20 -15.15 -6.62 -2.16
C LYS A 20 -13.90 -5.77 -2.09
N LEU A 21 -12.99 -6.14 -1.21
CA LEU A 21 -11.72 -5.45 -1.01
C LEU A 21 -10.56 -6.36 -1.42
N ASP A 22 -9.55 -5.75 -1.98
CA ASP A 22 -8.30 -6.40 -2.34
C ASP A 22 -7.36 -6.46 -1.12
N LEU A 23 -6.48 -7.46 -1.11
CA LEU A 23 -5.37 -7.54 -0.17
C LEU A 23 -4.04 -7.54 -0.91
N GLY A 24 -3.04 -6.90 -0.31
CA GLY A 24 -1.67 -7.10 -0.72
C GLY A 24 -1.06 -8.32 -0.03
N GLN A 25 -0.25 -9.07 -0.75
CA GLN A 25 0.55 -10.17 -0.24
C GLN A 25 2.03 -9.86 -0.40
N LEU A 26 2.78 -9.97 0.69
CA LEU A 26 4.24 -9.94 0.68
C LEU A 26 4.77 -11.34 0.91
N VAL A 27 5.68 -11.79 0.05
CA VAL A 27 6.48 -12.99 0.26
C VAL A 27 7.94 -12.58 0.47
N VAL A 28 8.53 -13.04 1.56
CA VAL A 28 9.93 -12.82 1.93
C VAL A 28 10.50 -14.11 2.46
N GLU A 29 11.54 -14.62 1.79
CA GLU A 29 12.10 -15.94 2.07
C GLU A 29 10.99 -17.02 2.00
N GLU A 30 10.75 -17.78 3.06
CA GLU A 30 9.69 -18.80 3.14
C GLU A 30 8.41 -18.29 3.81
N SER A 31 8.35 -17.01 4.16
CA SER A 31 7.22 -16.42 4.88
C SER A 31 6.33 -15.57 3.98
N SER A 32 5.03 -15.66 4.20
CA SER A 32 4.02 -14.86 3.51
C SER A 32 3.21 -14.04 4.50
N TYR A 33 2.97 -12.78 4.15
CA TYR A 33 2.23 -11.81 4.96
C TYR A 33 1.18 -11.11 4.12
N LEU A 34 0.01 -10.87 4.69
CA LEU A 34 -1.06 -10.10 4.05
C LEU A 34 -1.12 -8.69 4.63
N PHE A 35 -1.52 -7.73 3.81
CA PHE A 35 -1.76 -6.35 4.24
C PHE A 35 -3.01 -5.76 3.57
N ALA A 36 -3.75 -4.98 4.33
CA ALA A 36 -4.95 -4.30 3.86
C ALA A 36 -4.66 -2.88 3.37
N SER A 37 -3.76 -2.16 4.05
CA SER A 37 -3.45 -0.77 3.73
C SER A 37 -2.14 -0.59 2.99
N TYR A 38 -1.03 -1.05 3.55
CA TYR A 38 0.27 -0.82 2.96
C TYR A 38 1.38 -1.75 3.43
N CYS A 39 2.38 -1.92 2.57
CA CYS A 39 3.69 -2.45 2.90
C CYS A 39 4.73 -1.35 2.67
N LYS A 40 5.57 -1.08 3.66
CA LYS A 40 6.63 -0.07 3.63
C LYS A 40 8.00 -0.71 3.74
N LEU A 41 8.88 -0.38 2.81
CA LEU A 41 10.24 -0.90 2.74
C LEU A 41 11.25 0.24 2.96
N LEU A 42 12.04 0.16 4.03
CA LEU A 42 13.01 1.16 4.39
C LEU A 42 14.43 0.68 4.10
N LYS A 43 15.23 1.54 3.50
CA LYS A 43 16.68 1.28 3.32
C LYS A 43 17.39 1.38 4.67
N PRO A 44 18.33 0.49 4.96
CA PRO A 44 19.22 0.65 6.11
C PRO A 44 20.00 1.96 5.98
N MET A 45 20.21 2.68 7.08
CA MET A 45 20.93 3.96 7.19
C MET A 45 20.35 5.14 6.39
N LYS A 46 19.28 4.92 5.59
CA LYS A 46 18.56 5.98 4.85
C LYS A 46 17.06 5.81 5.02
N PRO A 47 16.50 5.99 6.21
CA PRO A 47 15.07 5.74 6.49
C PRO A 47 14.14 6.69 5.71
N TRP A 48 14.66 7.79 5.17
CA TRP A 48 13.95 8.72 4.29
C TRP A 48 13.89 8.26 2.82
N SER A 49 14.68 7.26 2.44
CA SER A 49 14.59 6.61 1.12
C SER A 49 13.76 5.34 1.25
N THR A 50 12.47 5.45 1.00
CA THR A 50 11.49 4.38 1.26
C THR A 50 10.72 4.03 0.02
N ILE A 51 10.22 2.80 -0.01
CA ILE A 51 9.23 2.36 -1.00
C ILE A 51 7.96 2.01 -0.23
N TRP A 52 6.87 2.59 -0.66
CA TRP A 52 5.54 2.28 -0.15
C TRP A 52 4.76 1.54 -1.22
N ILE A 53 4.20 0.41 -0.87
CA ILE A 53 3.27 -0.37 -1.69
C ILE A 53 1.91 -0.25 -1.01
N ILE A 54 0.97 0.40 -1.68
CA ILE A 54 -0.23 0.94 -1.07
C ILE A 54 -1.46 0.35 -1.74
N ASN A 55 -2.39 -0.12 -0.93
CA ASN A 55 -3.71 -0.59 -1.34
C ASN A 55 -4.84 0.36 -0.88
N SER A 56 -4.55 1.29 0.04
CA SER A 56 -5.52 2.26 0.55
C SER A 56 -5.02 3.69 0.38
N PRO A 57 -5.84 4.65 -0.07
CA PRO A 57 -5.41 6.04 -0.31
C PRO A 57 -4.99 6.76 0.97
N ILE A 58 -5.51 6.33 2.11
CA ILE A 58 -5.29 6.97 3.41
C ILE A 58 -4.59 5.99 4.34
N ILE A 59 -3.46 6.42 4.90
CA ILE A 59 -2.71 5.70 5.92
C ILE A 59 -2.71 6.57 7.19
N GLY A 60 -3.50 6.16 8.18
CA GLY A 60 -3.76 6.98 9.35
C GLY A 60 -4.42 8.31 8.95
N LYS A 61 -3.77 9.44 9.24
CA LYS A 61 -4.23 10.79 8.87
C LYS A 61 -3.59 11.33 7.58
N ARG A 62 -2.91 10.50 6.79
CA ARG A 62 -2.11 10.94 5.64
C ARG A 62 -2.55 10.30 4.34
N ARG A 63 -2.55 11.09 3.29
CA ARG A 63 -2.79 10.65 1.92
C ARG A 63 -1.47 10.40 1.22
N ILE A 64 -0.93 9.19 1.31
CA ILE A 64 0.34 8.84 0.68
C ILE A 64 0.16 8.60 -0.82
N SER A 65 -0.92 7.96 -1.21
CA SER A 65 -1.33 7.78 -2.60
C SER A 65 -2.80 8.18 -2.79
N PRO A 66 -3.10 9.45 -3.10
CA PRO A 66 -4.48 9.94 -3.23
C PRO A 66 -5.31 9.24 -4.31
N LYS A 67 -4.66 8.58 -5.27
CA LYS A 67 -5.29 7.85 -6.38
C LYS A 67 -5.46 6.36 -6.15
N SER A 68 -5.07 5.86 -4.97
CA SER A 68 -5.19 4.45 -4.62
C SER A 68 -6.63 4.08 -4.28
N HIS A 69 -7.09 2.92 -4.75
CA HIS A 69 -8.42 2.40 -4.49
C HIS A 69 -8.35 0.92 -4.08
N PRO A 70 -8.85 0.55 -2.89
CA PRO A 70 -8.82 -0.84 -2.42
C PRO A 70 -9.94 -1.67 -3.08
N GLY A 71 -9.75 -2.14 -4.27
CA GLY A 71 -10.75 -2.91 -5.01
C GLY A 71 -10.65 -2.69 -6.51
N ASP A 72 -9.60 -2.00 -6.96
CA ASP A 72 -9.31 -1.82 -8.38
C ASP A 72 -8.37 -2.89 -8.97
N GLY A 73 -7.91 -3.84 -8.15
CA GLY A 73 -7.00 -4.91 -8.54
C GLY A 73 -5.56 -4.45 -8.77
N TRP A 74 -5.17 -3.29 -8.23
CA TRP A 74 -3.85 -2.71 -8.41
C TRP A 74 -3.26 -2.23 -7.09
N LEU A 75 -1.94 -2.32 -6.98
CA LEU A 75 -1.15 -1.71 -5.92
C LEU A 75 -0.48 -0.44 -6.44
N ASP A 76 -0.56 0.64 -5.67
CA ASP A 76 0.20 1.84 -5.93
C ASP A 76 1.59 1.73 -5.29
N VAL A 77 2.62 1.81 -6.11
CA VAL A 77 4.01 1.83 -5.66
C VAL A 77 4.51 3.26 -5.68
N VAL A 78 4.89 3.76 -4.52
CA VAL A 78 5.45 5.12 -4.33
C VAL A 78 6.88 5.00 -3.83
N GLU A 79 7.82 5.40 -4.68
CA GLU A 79 9.25 5.34 -4.40
C GLU A 79 9.76 6.73 -4.04
N PHE A 80 10.25 6.88 -2.80
CA PHE A 80 10.86 8.11 -2.31
C PHE A 80 12.39 8.01 -2.41
N SER A 81 12.98 8.86 -3.22
CA SER A 81 14.44 9.03 -3.33
C SER A 81 14.86 10.42 -2.84
N LEU A 82 14.26 10.88 -1.75
CA LEU A 82 14.43 12.21 -1.19
C LEU A 82 15.72 12.33 -0.39
N SER A 83 16.23 13.56 -0.23
CA SER A 83 17.17 13.89 0.83
C SER A 83 16.45 14.00 2.18
N PHE A 84 17.19 14.02 3.29
CA PHE A 84 16.59 14.17 4.62
C PHE A 84 15.69 15.41 4.73
N ARG A 85 16.17 16.57 4.24
CA ARG A 85 15.39 17.83 4.27
C ARG A 85 14.14 17.78 3.41
N GLN A 86 14.22 17.16 2.23
CA GLN A 86 13.08 17.00 1.32
C GLN A 86 12.06 16.02 1.89
N SER A 87 12.51 14.95 2.55
CA SER A 87 11.58 14.00 3.16
C SER A 87 10.79 14.62 4.30
N LEU A 88 11.39 15.51 5.08
CA LEU A 88 10.69 16.25 6.13
C LEU A 88 9.61 17.18 5.55
N LYS A 89 9.90 17.87 4.44
CA LYS A 89 8.89 18.69 3.72
C LYS A 89 7.78 17.84 3.14
N ALA A 90 8.10 16.72 2.48
CA ALA A 90 7.12 15.78 1.93
C ALA A 90 6.23 15.18 3.03
N TYR A 91 6.80 14.86 4.18
CA TYR A 91 6.06 14.36 5.32
C TYR A 91 5.03 15.37 5.85
N LYS A 92 5.39 16.66 5.95
CA LYS A 92 4.46 17.72 6.34
C LYS A 92 3.32 17.88 5.33
N ARG A 93 3.60 17.81 4.03
CA ARG A 93 2.61 17.94 2.95
C ARG A 93 1.75 16.69 2.71
N SER A 94 2.16 15.54 3.22
CA SER A 94 1.41 14.28 3.02
C SER A 94 0.04 14.25 3.68
N SER A 95 -0.23 15.15 4.65
CA SER A 95 -1.56 15.31 5.26
C SER A 95 -2.61 15.82 4.28
N THR A 96 -2.21 16.65 3.30
CA THR A 96 -3.09 17.21 2.27
C THR A 96 -2.97 16.47 0.92
N GLY A 97 -1.95 15.63 0.76
CA GLY A 97 -1.65 14.96 -0.52
C GLY A 97 -0.82 15.82 -1.48
N ASP A 98 -0.43 17.05 -1.10
CA ASP A 98 0.29 18.01 -1.96
C ASP A 98 1.77 17.70 -2.14
N HIS A 99 2.24 16.55 -1.66
CA HIS A 99 3.62 16.11 -1.87
C HIS A 99 3.87 15.54 -3.28
N LEU A 100 2.82 15.35 -4.07
CA LEU A 100 2.88 14.90 -5.46
C LEU A 100 2.31 16.00 -6.42
N PRO A 101 2.85 16.12 -7.64
CA PRO A 101 4.03 15.45 -8.19
C PRO A 101 5.35 16.03 -7.68
N HIS A 102 6.39 15.19 -7.50
CA HIS A 102 7.74 15.61 -7.14
C HIS A 102 8.76 14.79 -7.96
N PRO A 103 9.81 15.37 -8.53
CA PRO A 103 10.73 14.67 -9.43
C PRO A 103 11.50 13.51 -8.77
N GLN A 104 11.62 13.52 -7.46
CA GLN A 104 12.26 12.44 -6.68
C GLN A 104 11.27 11.50 -6.00
N ILE A 105 9.98 11.63 -6.31
CA ILE A 105 8.92 10.71 -5.88
C ILE A 105 8.33 10.10 -7.15
N LYS A 106 8.56 8.80 -7.32
CA LYS A 106 8.01 8.05 -8.45
C LYS A 106 6.78 7.29 -7.99
N THR A 107 5.72 7.37 -8.78
CA THR A 107 4.48 6.62 -8.55
C THR A 107 4.21 5.71 -9.73
N SER A 108 3.80 4.48 -9.47
CA SER A 108 3.39 3.53 -10.49
C SER A 108 2.32 2.61 -9.96
N LYS A 109 1.44 2.09 -10.84
CA LYS A 109 0.49 1.03 -10.50
C LYS A 109 1.01 -0.31 -10.97
N LYS A 110 0.97 -1.31 -10.09
CA LYS A 110 1.46 -2.66 -10.39
C LYS A 110 0.58 -3.71 -9.73
N ARG A 111 0.45 -4.87 -10.38
CA ARG A 111 -0.17 -6.06 -9.77
C ARG A 111 0.84 -6.91 -9.02
N THR A 112 2.08 -6.87 -9.48
CA THR A 112 3.21 -7.56 -8.86
C THR A 112 4.41 -6.63 -8.84
N PHE A 113 5.11 -6.61 -7.74
CA PHE A 113 6.31 -5.80 -7.54
C PHE A 113 7.38 -6.65 -6.86
N MET A 114 8.53 -6.79 -7.52
CA MET A 114 9.65 -7.57 -7.02
C MET A 114 10.83 -6.67 -6.70
N ILE A 115 11.47 -6.92 -5.59
CA ILE A 115 12.70 -6.24 -5.18
C ILE A 115 13.75 -7.29 -4.88
N ASN A 116 14.90 -7.12 -5.51
CA ASN A 116 16.14 -7.77 -5.14
C ASN A 116 17.14 -6.69 -4.75
N SER A 117 17.61 -6.68 -3.52
CA SER A 117 18.55 -5.67 -3.03
C SER A 117 19.76 -6.29 -2.34
N ASN A 118 20.93 -5.67 -2.56
CA ASN A 118 22.20 -6.12 -1.96
C ASN A 118 22.17 -6.04 -0.41
N ARG A 119 21.33 -5.19 0.16
CA ARG A 119 21.17 -5.03 1.62
C ARG A 119 19.74 -5.31 2.05
N LYS A 120 19.59 -5.97 3.20
CA LYS A 120 18.25 -6.22 3.79
C LYS A 120 17.52 -4.91 4.03
N ARG A 121 16.26 -4.85 3.60
CA ARG A 121 15.34 -3.73 3.88
C ARG A 121 14.50 -4.06 5.09
N LYS A 122 14.27 -3.06 5.95
CA LYS A 122 13.28 -3.18 7.03
C LYS A 122 11.89 -3.16 6.43
N ILE A 123 11.05 -4.10 6.87
CA ILE A 123 9.70 -4.32 6.39
C ILE A 123 8.70 -3.91 7.47
N VAL A 124 7.76 -3.06 7.10
CA VAL A 124 6.63 -2.65 7.95
C VAL A 124 5.34 -2.88 7.17
N ILE A 125 4.39 -3.59 7.77
CA ILE A 125 3.08 -3.91 7.20
C ILE A 125 2.00 -3.37 8.13
N ASP A 126 1.11 -2.53 7.60
CA ASP A 126 -0.02 -1.93 8.33
C ASP A 126 0.38 -1.42 9.73
N GLY A 127 1.54 -0.74 9.81
CA GLY A 127 2.09 -0.19 11.05
C GLY A 127 2.94 -1.14 11.88
N LYS A 128 2.92 -2.45 11.59
CA LYS A 128 3.68 -3.45 12.35
C LYS A 128 5.01 -3.78 11.66
N LYS A 129 6.11 -3.74 12.41
CA LYS A 129 7.42 -4.21 11.94
C LYS A 129 7.38 -5.74 11.84
N ILE A 130 7.68 -6.27 10.65
CA ILE A 130 7.72 -7.71 10.36
C ILE A 130 9.16 -8.25 10.48
N GLY A 131 10.14 -7.54 9.94
CA GLY A 131 11.52 -7.99 9.92
C GLY A 131 12.34 -7.30 8.85
N PHE A 132 13.24 -8.06 8.25
CA PHE A 132 14.15 -7.61 7.21
C PHE A 132 14.20 -8.64 6.09
N GLY A 133 14.30 -8.18 4.84
CA GLY A 133 14.44 -9.05 3.67
C GLY A 133 15.27 -8.40 2.57
N LYS A 134 15.91 -9.22 1.74
CA LYS A 134 16.65 -8.81 0.54
C LYS A 134 15.83 -9.01 -0.72
N GLU A 135 15.21 -10.18 -0.83
CA GLU A 135 14.36 -10.59 -1.93
C GLU A 135 12.92 -10.58 -1.47
N LEU A 136 12.13 -9.74 -2.11
CA LEU A 136 10.75 -9.47 -1.73
C LEU A 136 9.89 -9.57 -2.97
N SER A 137 8.81 -10.31 -2.89
CA SER A 137 7.76 -10.35 -3.91
C SER A 137 6.47 -9.85 -3.29
N ILE A 138 5.87 -8.83 -3.90
CA ILE A 138 4.61 -8.28 -3.47
C ILE A 138 3.60 -8.40 -4.61
N SER A 139 2.41 -8.88 -4.32
CA SER A 139 1.32 -9.03 -5.29
C SER A 139 -0.01 -8.60 -4.70
N ILE A 140 -0.96 -8.28 -5.58
CA ILE A 140 -2.35 -8.04 -5.19
C ILE A 140 -3.14 -9.35 -5.24
N ILE A 141 -4.01 -9.56 -4.26
CA ILE A 141 -5.05 -10.60 -4.28
C ILE A 141 -6.39 -9.88 -4.42
N PRO A 142 -6.95 -9.85 -5.63
CA PRO A 142 -8.20 -9.13 -5.87
C PRO A 142 -9.37 -9.80 -5.14
N HIS A 143 -10.29 -8.98 -4.64
CA HIS A 143 -11.53 -9.42 -4.01
C HIS A 143 -11.35 -10.43 -2.86
N ALA A 144 -10.26 -10.29 -2.12
CA ALA A 144 -9.86 -11.22 -1.07
C ALA A 144 -10.77 -11.17 0.18
N ILE A 145 -11.41 -10.02 0.43
CA ILE A 145 -12.30 -9.82 1.57
C ILE A 145 -13.65 -9.32 1.09
N GLY A 146 -14.73 -9.94 1.58
CA GLY A 146 -16.09 -9.43 1.49
C GLY A 146 -16.45 -8.66 2.78
N VAL A 147 -16.86 -7.41 2.67
CA VAL A 147 -17.40 -6.63 3.78
C VAL A 147 -18.89 -6.41 3.54
N VAL A 148 -19.70 -6.82 4.50
CA VAL A 148 -21.15 -6.62 4.49
C VAL A 148 -21.47 -5.42 5.38
N LEU A 149 -22.11 -4.41 4.81
CA LEU A 149 -22.64 -3.28 5.55
C LEU A 149 -24.12 -3.58 5.87
N LEU A 150 -24.42 -3.63 7.15
CA LEU A 150 -25.78 -3.81 7.68
C LEU A 150 -26.47 -2.46 7.85
#